data_d75f889e314b86e4e79c213ecc4b9428
#
_entry.id   d75f889e314b86e4e79c213ecc4b9428
#
_cell.length_a   1.000
_cell.length_b   1.000
_cell.length_c   1.000
_cell.angle_alpha   90.00
_cell.angle_beta   90.00
_cell.angle_gamma   90.00
#
_symmetry.space_group_name_H-M   'P 1'
#
loop_
_entity.id
_entity.type
_entity.pdbx_description
1 polymer ?
#
loop_
_entity_poly.entity_id
_entity_poly.type
_entity_poly.pdbx_seq_one_letter_code
_entity_poly.pdbx_strand_id
1 'polypeptide(L)'
;MTDRTFVVRRAVRLNDALPGDKPGAQKEHWVWQRGPWIMVDRLTGHVTALKLPDYEPGVSQVTWFRDYGAYCGLTSSGKGLYAVVAQLAARKPVLVKKLDNYDADAAAHSDPACIPPDWQRDPLRITFHQVGKGDFMYEIVPGSAVLVEESGDEPETPAATGGGQQN
;
A
#
# COMPACT_ATOMS: atom_id res chain seq x y z
N MET A 1 11.61 -7.85 4.31
CA MET A 1 13.04 -7.74 3.98
C MET A 1 13.69 -9.09 4.17
N THR A 2 14.53 -9.50 3.26
CA THR A 2 15.29 -10.76 3.37
C THR A 2 16.58 -10.50 4.15
N ASP A 3 17.28 -11.57 4.57
CA ASP A 3 18.56 -11.42 5.27
C ASP A 3 19.63 -10.77 4.37
N ARG A 4 19.46 -10.85 3.05
CA ARG A 4 20.37 -10.32 2.05
C ARG A 4 20.10 -8.88 1.65
N THR A 5 18.82 -8.48 1.55
CA THR A 5 18.45 -7.18 0.98
C THR A 5 17.51 -6.40 1.88
N PHE A 6 17.60 -5.09 1.85
CA PHE A 6 16.64 -4.19 2.47
C PHE A 6 16.32 -3.01 1.56
N VAL A 7 15.19 -2.39 1.81
CA VAL A 7 14.68 -1.25 1.03
C VAL A 7 14.67 0.00 1.91
N VAL A 8 15.12 1.10 1.35
CA VAL A 8 15.18 2.40 2.04
C VAL A 8 14.60 3.51 1.18
N ARG A 9 14.16 4.58 1.84
CA ARG A 9 13.87 5.88 1.20
C ARG A 9 15.03 6.83 1.44
N ARG A 10 15.12 7.84 0.61
CA ARG A 10 16.01 8.98 0.85
C ARG A 10 15.36 10.00 1.76
N ALA A 11 16.14 10.61 2.62
CA ALA A 11 15.80 11.88 3.22
C ALA A 11 16.63 12.98 2.56
N VAL A 12 16.02 14.13 2.34
CA VAL A 12 16.71 15.36 1.88
C VAL A 12 16.66 16.40 2.97
N ARG A 13 17.75 17.12 3.11
CA ARG A 13 17.83 18.26 4.00
C ARG A 13 17.31 19.47 3.25
N LEU A 14 16.26 20.06 3.75
CA LEU A 14 15.69 21.29 3.23
C LEU A 14 16.10 22.46 4.10
N ASN A 15 16.29 23.58 3.44
CA ASN A 15 16.53 24.87 4.07
C ASN A 15 15.43 25.83 3.59
N ASP A 16 14.52 26.16 4.49
CA ASP A 16 13.37 27.02 4.19
C ASP A 16 13.72 28.54 4.25
N ALA A 17 15.00 28.86 4.17
CA ALA A 17 15.43 30.26 4.14
C ALA A 17 14.89 30.97 2.91
N LEU A 18 14.24 32.11 3.14
CA LEU A 18 13.85 33.02 2.08
C LEU A 18 14.95 34.04 1.80
N PRO A 19 15.05 34.57 0.57
CA PRO A 19 15.92 35.67 0.26
C PRO A 19 15.58 36.87 1.17
N GLY A 20 16.54 37.30 2.01
CA GLY A 20 16.36 38.38 2.96
C GLY A 20 16.20 37.97 4.42
N ASP A 21 16.13 36.68 4.73
CA ASP A 21 16.13 36.20 6.11
C ASP A 21 17.45 36.48 6.82
N LYS A 22 17.36 36.75 8.13
CA LYS A 22 18.57 36.97 8.95
C LYS A 22 19.40 35.67 9.04
N PRO A 23 20.74 35.77 8.97
CA PRO A 23 21.60 34.60 9.19
C PRO A 23 21.29 33.96 10.55
N GLY A 24 21.03 32.66 10.56
CA GLY A 24 20.71 31.89 11.77
C GLY A 24 19.20 31.70 12.05
N ALA A 25 18.29 32.36 11.33
CA ALA A 25 16.85 32.10 11.41
C ALA A 25 16.42 30.80 10.69
N GLN A 26 17.34 30.15 10.01
CA GLN A 26 17.11 29.04 9.10
C GLN A 26 16.99 27.74 9.88
N LYS A 27 15.79 27.16 9.90
CA LYS A 27 15.58 25.83 10.45
C LYS A 27 15.80 24.80 9.35
N GLU A 28 16.98 24.21 9.31
CA GLU A 28 17.21 23.03 8.49
C GLU A 28 16.42 21.86 9.05
N HIS A 29 15.66 21.20 8.18
CA HIS A 29 14.92 19.99 8.56
C HIS A 29 15.06 18.90 7.49
N TRP A 30 14.89 17.65 7.93
CA TRP A 30 14.96 16.48 7.06
C TRP A 30 13.57 16.07 6.63
N VAL A 31 13.38 15.89 5.32
CA VAL A 31 12.13 15.42 4.74
C VAL A 31 12.36 14.10 4.02
N TRP A 32 11.57 13.09 4.33
CA TRP A 32 11.60 11.84 3.62
C TRP A 32 11.01 12.01 2.22
N GLN A 33 11.79 11.65 1.20
CA GLN A 33 11.27 11.59 -0.15
C GLN A 33 10.24 10.45 -0.26
N ARG A 34 9.14 10.70 -0.95
CA ARG A 34 8.13 9.65 -1.22
C ARG A 34 8.61 8.62 -2.24
N GLY A 35 9.61 8.92 -3.05
CA GLY A 35 10.28 8.03 -4.00
C GLY A 35 11.50 8.72 -4.62
N PRO A 36 12.33 8.03 -5.42
CA PRO A 36 12.28 6.59 -5.64
C PRO A 36 12.76 5.77 -4.46
N TRP A 37 12.32 4.51 -4.39
CA TRP A 37 12.81 3.53 -3.44
C TRP A 37 14.16 2.99 -3.86
N ILE A 38 14.99 2.63 -2.89
CA ILE A 38 16.35 2.13 -3.10
C ILE A 38 16.47 0.78 -2.42
N MET A 39 16.98 -0.21 -3.14
CA MET A 39 17.33 -1.52 -2.60
C MET A 39 18.85 -1.58 -2.37
N VAL A 40 19.23 -2.09 -1.21
CA VAL A 40 20.62 -2.29 -0.82
C VAL A 40 20.87 -3.78 -0.58
N ASP A 41 21.87 -4.33 -1.26
CA ASP A 41 22.40 -5.68 -0.99
C ASP A 41 23.39 -5.61 0.18
N ARG A 42 23.13 -6.34 1.26
CA ARG A 42 23.94 -6.29 2.49
C ARG A 42 25.31 -6.90 2.33
N LEU A 43 25.47 -7.86 1.43
CA LEU A 43 26.72 -8.58 1.25
C LEU A 43 27.71 -7.79 0.40
N THR A 44 27.19 -7.13 -0.64
CA THR A 44 28.02 -6.43 -1.62
C THR A 44 28.06 -4.92 -1.39
N GLY A 45 27.13 -4.38 -0.60
CA GLY A 45 26.89 -2.94 -0.46
C GLY A 45 26.30 -2.31 -1.73
N HIS A 46 25.90 -3.13 -2.71
CA HIS A 46 25.38 -2.61 -3.97
C HIS A 46 24.03 -1.93 -3.78
N VAL A 47 23.90 -0.73 -4.35
CA VAL A 47 22.73 0.13 -4.23
C VAL A 47 22.06 0.27 -5.59
N THR A 48 20.78 -0.11 -5.69
CA THR A 48 19.99 -0.05 -6.92
C THR A 48 18.69 0.71 -6.71
N ALA A 49 18.28 1.47 -7.72
CA ALA A 49 16.94 2.06 -7.71
C ALA A 49 15.89 0.93 -7.89
N LEU A 50 14.95 0.87 -6.97
CA LEU A 50 13.84 -0.07 -7.04
C LEU A 50 12.71 0.52 -7.87
N LYS A 51 12.38 -0.15 -8.98
CA LYS A 51 11.24 0.22 -9.82
C LYS A 51 10.01 -0.54 -9.35
N LEU A 52 9.04 0.17 -8.82
CA LEU A 52 7.73 -0.37 -8.45
C LEU A 52 6.74 -0.09 -9.60
N PRO A 53 5.98 -1.11 -10.06
CA PRO A 53 4.98 -0.95 -11.13
C PRO A 53 3.90 0.07 -10.74
N ASP A 54 3.52 0.96 -11.64
CA ASP A 54 2.44 1.94 -11.44
C ASP A 54 2.56 2.78 -10.16
N TYR A 55 3.79 2.92 -9.64
CA TYR A 55 4.06 3.68 -8.43
C TYR A 55 4.07 5.19 -8.71
N GLU A 56 3.16 5.91 -8.07
CA GLU A 56 3.08 7.37 -8.13
C GLU A 56 3.36 7.96 -6.74
N PRO A 57 4.48 8.69 -6.54
CA PRO A 57 4.86 9.21 -5.22
C PRO A 57 3.82 10.08 -4.53
N GLY A 58 2.95 10.75 -5.30
CA GLY A 58 1.87 11.59 -4.78
C GLY A 58 0.71 10.80 -4.18
N VAL A 59 0.48 9.59 -4.67
CA VAL A 59 -0.67 8.75 -4.34
C VAL A 59 -0.25 7.50 -3.57
N SER A 60 0.86 6.87 -3.99
CA SER A 60 1.28 5.56 -3.49
C SER A 60 1.98 5.66 -2.15
N GLN A 61 1.50 4.92 -1.15
CA GLN A 61 2.18 4.68 0.11
C GLN A 61 2.46 3.19 0.24
N VAL A 62 3.75 2.81 0.23
CA VAL A 62 4.14 1.39 0.26
C VAL A 62 4.28 0.92 1.68
N THR A 63 3.62 -0.20 1.99
CA THR A 63 3.86 -0.99 3.19
C THR A 63 4.64 -2.24 2.83
N TRP A 64 5.61 -2.63 3.67
CA TRP A 64 6.54 -3.71 3.38
C TRP A 64 6.39 -4.86 4.35
N PHE A 65 6.34 -6.08 3.79
CA PHE A 65 6.48 -7.30 4.55
C PHE A 65 7.47 -8.24 3.85
N ARG A 66 8.60 -8.54 4.51
CA ARG A 66 9.72 -9.29 3.91
C ARG A 66 10.17 -8.65 2.60
N ASP A 67 10.01 -9.37 1.48
CA ASP A 67 10.34 -8.95 0.12
C ASP A 67 9.11 -8.50 -0.69
N TYR A 68 7.95 -8.38 -0.05
CA TYR A 68 6.72 -7.89 -0.67
C TYR A 68 6.48 -6.43 -0.31
N GLY A 69 6.15 -5.63 -1.31
CA GLY A 69 5.66 -4.25 -1.15
C GLY A 69 4.22 -4.15 -1.65
N ALA A 70 3.32 -3.65 -0.81
CA ALA A 70 1.92 -3.42 -1.18
C ALA A 70 1.61 -1.92 -1.16
N TYR A 71 0.86 -1.46 -2.14
CA TYR A 71 0.49 -0.05 -2.31
C TYR A 71 -0.66 0.11 -3.28
N CYS A 72 -1.31 1.27 -3.27
CA CYS A 72 -2.17 1.69 -4.35
C CYS A 72 -1.33 2.34 -5.44
N GLY A 73 -1.40 1.78 -6.64
CA GLY A 73 -0.72 2.27 -7.82
C GLY A 73 -1.64 3.07 -8.73
N LEU A 74 -1.07 3.94 -9.54
CA LEU A 74 -1.79 4.73 -10.53
C LEU A 74 -1.28 4.35 -11.92
N THR A 75 -2.20 4.07 -12.85
CA THR A 75 -1.80 3.80 -14.23
C THR A 75 -1.03 4.96 -14.85
N SER A 76 -0.23 4.68 -15.87
CA SER A 76 0.51 5.70 -16.63
C SER A 76 -0.39 6.78 -17.26
N SER A 77 -1.66 6.45 -17.50
CA SER A 77 -2.66 7.42 -17.96
C SER A 77 -3.22 8.32 -16.84
N GLY A 78 -2.90 8.03 -15.59
CA GLY A 78 -3.43 8.74 -14.44
C GLY A 78 -4.91 8.51 -14.14
N LYS A 79 -5.58 7.59 -14.83
CA LYS A 79 -7.05 7.42 -14.76
C LYS A 79 -7.52 6.19 -13.99
N GLY A 80 -6.64 5.32 -13.58
CA GLY A 80 -7.00 4.08 -12.89
C GLY A 80 -6.20 3.88 -11.63
N LEU A 81 -6.91 3.62 -10.52
CA LEU A 81 -6.33 3.24 -9.23
C LEU A 81 -6.31 1.71 -9.10
N TYR A 82 -5.17 1.16 -8.68
CA TYR A 82 -4.95 -0.28 -8.59
C TYR A 82 -4.37 -0.68 -7.24
N ALA A 83 -4.84 -1.79 -6.70
CA ALA A 83 -4.13 -2.53 -5.66
C ALA A 83 -2.95 -3.27 -6.31
N VAL A 84 -1.75 -3.05 -5.81
CA VAL A 84 -0.52 -3.65 -6.33
C VAL A 84 0.24 -4.31 -5.20
N VAL A 85 0.64 -5.59 -5.42
CA VAL A 85 1.62 -6.27 -4.58
C VAL A 85 2.80 -6.65 -5.46
N ALA A 86 3.94 -6.03 -5.21
CA ALA A 86 5.19 -6.28 -5.90
C ALA A 86 6.13 -7.10 -5.01
N GLN A 87 6.84 -8.06 -5.61
CA GLN A 87 7.91 -8.80 -4.94
C GLN A 87 9.28 -8.35 -5.46
N LEU A 88 10.24 -8.09 -4.57
CA LEU A 88 11.54 -7.49 -4.89
C LEU A 88 12.33 -8.26 -5.97
N ALA A 89 12.24 -9.58 -5.95
CA ALA A 89 12.98 -10.45 -6.87
C ALA A 89 12.16 -10.83 -8.12
N ALA A 90 10.86 -10.51 -8.16
CA ALA A 90 10.00 -10.89 -9.26
C ALA A 90 9.99 -9.83 -10.37
N ARG A 91 9.93 -10.30 -11.63
CA ARG A 91 9.81 -9.41 -12.79
C ARG A 91 8.39 -8.83 -12.96
N LYS A 92 7.39 -9.52 -12.40
CA LYS A 92 5.99 -9.15 -12.47
C LYS A 92 5.43 -8.99 -11.06
N PRO A 93 4.48 -8.09 -10.87
CA PRO A 93 3.77 -8.00 -9.60
C PRO A 93 2.99 -9.30 -9.32
N VAL A 94 2.86 -9.63 -8.05
CA VAL A 94 2.09 -10.79 -7.56
C VAL A 94 0.58 -10.52 -7.67
N LEU A 95 0.20 -9.27 -7.47
CA LEU A 95 -1.18 -8.79 -7.59
C LEU A 95 -1.20 -7.47 -8.34
N VAL A 96 -2.12 -7.35 -9.30
CA VAL A 96 -2.58 -6.07 -9.87
C VAL A 96 -4.08 -6.16 -10.03
N LYS A 97 -4.83 -5.44 -9.21
CA LYS A 97 -6.29 -5.43 -9.24
C LYS A 97 -6.80 -3.99 -9.32
N LYS A 98 -7.62 -3.72 -10.32
CA LYS A 98 -8.27 -2.40 -10.42
C LYS A 98 -9.20 -2.19 -9.23
N LEU A 99 -9.00 -1.08 -8.54
CA LEU A 99 -9.86 -0.63 -7.43
C LEU A 99 -10.94 0.31 -7.96
N ASP A 100 -10.52 1.35 -8.69
CA ASP A 100 -11.44 2.37 -9.19
C ASP A 100 -10.87 3.16 -10.37
N ASN A 101 -11.69 4.07 -10.90
CA ASN A 101 -11.19 5.15 -11.71
C ASN A 101 -10.65 6.25 -10.78
N TYR A 102 -9.59 6.89 -11.21
CA TYR A 102 -8.94 7.97 -10.47
C TYR A 102 -9.16 9.29 -11.21
N ASP A 103 -9.58 10.30 -10.48
CA ASP A 103 -9.69 11.67 -10.98
C ASP A 103 -8.72 12.55 -10.17
N ALA A 104 -7.66 12.99 -10.80
CA ALA A 104 -6.63 13.79 -10.15
C ALA A 104 -7.17 15.16 -9.68
N ASP A 105 -8.12 15.73 -10.39
CA ASP A 105 -8.70 17.05 -10.07
C ASP A 105 -9.63 16.93 -8.85
N ALA A 106 -10.44 15.87 -8.79
CA ALA A 106 -11.26 15.57 -7.61
C ALA A 106 -10.41 15.18 -6.40
N ALA A 107 -9.33 14.42 -6.60
CA ALA A 107 -8.43 13.96 -5.54
C ALA A 107 -7.60 15.10 -4.92
N ALA A 108 -7.35 16.18 -5.66
CA ALA A 108 -6.61 17.34 -5.13
C ALA A 108 -7.36 18.06 -3.97
N HIS A 109 -8.65 17.78 -3.81
CA HIS A 109 -9.53 18.40 -2.81
C HIS A 109 -10.09 17.38 -1.79
N SER A 110 -9.68 16.12 -1.86
CA SER A 110 -10.20 15.03 -1.04
C SER A 110 -9.09 14.31 -0.29
N ASP A 111 -9.45 13.56 0.75
CA ASP A 111 -8.58 12.59 1.42
C ASP A 111 -8.01 11.59 0.40
N PRO A 112 -6.83 10.98 0.71
CA PRO A 112 -6.21 10.04 -0.20
C PRO A 112 -7.19 8.94 -0.62
N ALA A 113 -7.30 8.71 -1.92
CA ALA A 113 -8.22 7.72 -2.49
C ALA A 113 -7.95 6.29 -2.01
N CYS A 114 -6.83 6.08 -1.35
CA CYS A 114 -6.39 4.79 -0.83
C CYS A 114 -5.56 4.98 0.44
N ILE A 115 -5.97 4.32 1.50
CA ILE A 115 -5.21 4.22 2.76
C ILE A 115 -4.08 3.19 2.56
N PRO A 116 -2.91 3.34 3.23
CA PRO A 116 -1.84 2.36 3.16
C PRO A 116 -2.35 0.95 3.50
N PRO A 117 -2.00 -0.07 2.68
CA PRO A 117 -2.44 -1.44 2.93
C PRO A 117 -1.87 -2.03 4.21
N ASP A 118 -2.62 -2.92 4.87
CA ASP A 118 -2.22 -3.57 6.11
C ASP A 118 -1.85 -5.04 5.92
N TRP A 119 -0.72 -5.45 6.52
CA TRP A 119 -0.23 -6.82 6.47
C TRP A 119 -0.64 -7.64 7.70
N GLN A 120 -1.24 -8.80 7.45
CA GLN A 120 -1.39 -9.89 8.40
C GLN A 120 -0.31 -10.95 8.15
N ARG A 121 0.28 -11.53 9.22
CA ARG A 121 1.46 -12.41 9.09
C ARG A 121 1.12 -13.89 8.97
N ASP A 122 0.06 -14.34 9.61
CA ASP A 122 -0.30 -15.74 9.66
C ASP A 122 -1.84 -15.90 9.65
N PRO A 123 -2.40 -16.41 8.56
CA PRO A 123 -1.78 -16.57 7.25
C PRO A 123 -1.30 -15.24 6.65
N LEU A 124 -0.40 -15.30 5.66
CA LEU A 124 0.10 -14.09 5.04
C LEU A 124 -0.99 -13.46 4.18
N ARG A 125 -1.54 -12.35 4.65
CA ARG A 125 -2.61 -11.61 3.97
C ARG A 125 -2.28 -10.14 3.87
N ILE A 126 -2.88 -9.49 2.89
CA ILE A 126 -2.84 -8.06 2.67
C ILE A 126 -4.25 -7.52 2.51
N THR A 127 -4.58 -6.48 3.26
CA THR A 127 -5.86 -5.77 3.16
C THR A 127 -5.65 -4.42 2.51
N PHE A 128 -6.40 -4.14 1.47
CA PHE A 128 -6.47 -2.83 0.82
C PHE A 128 -7.76 -2.14 1.24
N HIS A 129 -7.62 -0.92 1.77
CA HIS A 129 -8.73 -0.10 2.24
C HIS A 129 -9.10 0.92 1.16
N GLN A 130 -10.27 0.76 0.57
CA GLN A 130 -10.78 1.72 -0.40
C GLN A 130 -11.81 2.64 0.24
N VAL A 131 -11.55 3.95 0.20
CA VAL A 131 -12.46 4.93 0.78
C VAL A 131 -13.84 4.84 0.12
N GLY A 132 -14.88 4.58 0.94
CA GLY A 132 -16.27 4.51 0.50
C GLY A 132 -16.72 3.21 -0.18
N LYS A 133 -15.86 2.19 -0.30
CA LYS A 133 -16.20 0.93 -1.00
C LYS A 133 -15.92 -0.35 -0.22
N GLY A 134 -15.40 -0.30 0.97
CA GLY A 134 -15.04 -1.48 1.75
C GLY A 134 -13.64 -2.02 1.44
N ASP A 135 -13.27 -3.08 2.14
CA ASP A 135 -11.94 -3.64 2.15
C ASP A 135 -11.82 -4.84 1.21
N PHE A 136 -10.65 -5.01 0.61
CA PHE A 136 -10.30 -6.17 -0.18
C PHE A 136 -9.11 -6.89 0.45
N MET A 137 -9.30 -8.13 0.81
CA MET A 137 -8.27 -8.96 1.43
C MET A 137 -7.76 -10.03 0.45
N TYR A 138 -6.45 -10.17 0.37
CA TYR A 138 -5.80 -11.19 -0.44
C TYR A 138 -4.86 -12.03 0.41
N GLU A 139 -4.93 -13.34 0.27
CA GLU A 139 -3.92 -14.24 0.78
C GLU A 139 -2.77 -14.35 -0.21
N ILE A 140 -1.55 -14.13 0.27
CA ILE A 140 -0.35 -14.18 -0.55
C ILE A 140 0.25 -15.56 -0.47
N VAL A 141 0.26 -16.24 -1.60
CA VAL A 141 0.93 -17.53 -1.80
C VAL A 141 2.15 -17.34 -2.69
N PRO A 142 3.14 -18.25 -2.68
CA PRO A 142 4.33 -18.09 -3.51
C PRO A 142 3.99 -17.85 -4.99
N GLY A 143 4.36 -16.67 -5.50
CA GLY A 143 4.16 -16.26 -6.90
C GLY A 143 2.74 -15.81 -7.27
N SER A 144 1.80 -15.75 -6.32
CA SER A 144 0.40 -15.37 -6.59
C SER A 144 -0.28 -14.71 -5.40
N ALA A 145 -1.50 -14.20 -5.61
CA ALA A 145 -2.40 -13.73 -4.58
C ALA A 145 -3.82 -14.22 -4.85
N VAL A 146 -4.51 -14.67 -3.83
CA VAL A 146 -5.88 -15.20 -3.89
C VAL A 146 -6.80 -14.26 -3.11
N LEU A 147 -7.90 -13.84 -3.72
CA LEU A 147 -8.92 -13.05 -3.04
C LEU A 147 -9.54 -13.88 -1.92
N VAL A 148 -9.59 -13.34 -0.72
CA VAL A 148 -10.29 -13.91 0.42
C VAL A 148 -11.72 -13.36 0.38
N GLU A 149 -12.67 -14.21 0.05
CA GLU A 149 -14.09 -13.89 0.19
C GLU A 149 -14.45 -14.05 1.66
N GLU A 150 -15.00 -13.03 2.28
CA GLU A 150 -15.63 -13.18 3.59
C GLU A 150 -16.84 -14.09 3.38
N SER A 151 -16.71 -15.33 3.86
CA SER A 151 -17.86 -16.20 4.02
C SER A 151 -18.79 -15.54 5.02
N GLY A 152 -19.87 -14.94 4.55
CA GLY A 152 -20.91 -14.42 5.42
C GLY A 152 -21.52 -15.57 6.21
N ASP A 153 -20.97 -15.85 7.37
CA ASP A 153 -21.68 -16.56 8.42
C ASP A 153 -22.81 -15.63 8.91
N GLU A 154 -23.94 -15.64 8.19
CA GLU A 154 -25.18 -15.20 8.80
C GLU A 154 -25.41 -16.11 10.01
N PRO A 155 -25.53 -15.56 11.24
CA PRO A 155 -25.91 -16.37 12.38
C PRO A 155 -27.31 -16.91 12.11
N GLU A 156 -27.42 -18.21 11.90
CA GLU A 156 -28.73 -18.90 11.87
C GLU A 156 -29.48 -18.52 13.14
N THR A 157 -30.50 -17.67 12.96
CA THR A 157 -31.46 -17.36 14.02
C THR A 157 -32.18 -18.68 14.36
N PRO A 158 -32.04 -19.20 15.59
CA PRO A 158 -32.73 -20.43 15.95
C PRO A 158 -34.24 -20.23 15.78
N ALA A 159 -34.84 -21.03 14.94
CA ALA A 159 -36.28 -21.05 14.74
C ALA A 159 -36.98 -21.26 16.08
N ALA A 160 -37.75 -20.29 16.51
CA ALA A 160 -38.60 -20.38 17.69
C ALA A 160 -39.63 -21.52 17.47
N THR A 161 -39.43 -22.60 18.17
CA THR A 161 -40.38 -23.72 18.25
C THR A 161 -41.63 -23.23 18.99
N GLY A 162 -42.64 -22.82 18.22
CA GLY A 162 -43.95 -22.50 18.76
C GLY A 162 -44.64 -23.77 19.26
N GLY A 163 -44.60 -23.96 20.59
CA GLY A 163 -45.41 -24.97 21.26
C GLY A 163 -46.89 -24.63 21.19
N GLY A 164 -47.63 -25.35 20.37
CA GLY A 164 -49.10 -25.34 20.44
C GLY A 164 -49.58 -26.01 21.73
N GLN A 165 -50.35 -25.31 22.49
CA GLN A 165 -51.14 -25.87 23.57
C GLN A 165 -52.60 -25.80 23.18
N GLN A 166 -53.17 -26.99 22.95
CA GLN A 166 -54.63 -27.21 22.88
C GLN A 166 -55.21 -27.13 24.28
N ASN A 167 -56.28 -26.37 24.43
CA ASN A 167 -57.45 -26.73 25.25
C ASN A 167 -58.65 -25.98 24.79
#